data_ef41c7ec27d73c3385978a39a7c891a7
#
_entry.id   ef41c7ec27d73c3385978a39a7c891a7
#
_cell.length_a   1.000
_cell.length_b   1.000
_cell.length_c   1.000
_cell.angle_alpha   90.00
_cell.angle_beta   90.00
_cell.angle_gamma   90.00
#
_symmetry.space_group_name_H-M   'P 1'
#
loop_
_entity.id
_entity.type
_entity.pdbx_description
1 polymer ?
#
loop_
_entity_poly.entity_id
_entity_poly.type
_entity_poly.pdbx_seq_one_letter_code
_entity_poly.pdbx_strand_id
1 'polypeptide(L)'
;SSDLHMHVCTGSVLIRKEVINIIGGQRKDLRITEDLEFWAMVSTYGQWGFIPEILFVSDGGDVTRSQGWLNKMMIRWNSAPSIADWEKRIVTRLPNELPAGYLKARGRISRNLTYCQLLSGRLTLSRQEALKYGRYFVKDSIGKLMNMTKHTPITWWMLAKLLQYREYHRK
;
A
#
# COMPACT_ATOMS: atom_id res chain seq x y z
N SER A 1 4.67 -18.77 14.82
CA SER A 1 3.58 -18.38 13.90
C SER A 1 4.02 -17.20 13.07
N SER A 2 4.17 -17.42 11.76
CA SER A 2 4.58 -16.43 10.77
C SER A 2 3.51 -15.34 10.49
N ASP A 3 2.44 -15.32 11.25
CA ASP A 3 1.25 -14.50 10.96
C ASP A 3 1.02 -13.34 11.93
N LEU A 4 2.01 -12.99 12.73
CA LEU A 4 2.00 -11.72 13.44
C LEU A 4 2.15 -10.60 12.40
N HIS A 5 1.04 -10.27 11.75
CA HIS A 5 0.91 -9.04 11.01
C HIS A 5 0.90 -7.89 12.00
N MET A 6 2.09 -7.46 12.41
CA MET A 6 2.21 -6.21 13.16
C MET A 6 1.77 -5.08 12.23
N HIS A 7 0.53 -4.68 12.38
CA HIS A 7 0.03 -3.46 11.77
C HIS A 7 0.51 -2.30 12.63
N VAL A 8 1.48 -1.57 12.14
CA VAL A 8 1.83 -0.29 12.75
C VAL A 8 0.65 0.66 12.55
N CYS A 9 0.03 1.05 13.66
CA CYS A 9 -1.01 2.07 13.67
C CYS A 9 -0.42 3.37 14.18
N THR A 10 -0.71 4.49 13.54
CA THR A 10 -0.16 5.81 13.89
C THR A 10 -0.39 6.19 15.36
N GLY A 11 -1.47 5.73 15.97
CA GLY A 11 -1.77 5.98 17.39
C GLY A 11 -1.06 5.04 18.38
N SER A 12 -0.33 4.01 17.91
CA SER A 12 0.26 2.96 18.77
C SER A 12 1.78 2.93 18.74
N VAL A 13 2.44 3.97 18.23
CA VAL A 13 3.90 3.97 18.03
C VAL A 13 4.55 5.19 18.69
N LEU A 14 5.63 4.94 19.42
CA LEU A 14 6.54 5.98 19.90
C LEU A 14 7.80 5.97 19.03
N ILE A 15 8.19 7.14 18.53
CA ILE A 15 9.37 7.31 17.68
C ILE A 15 10.30 8.34 18.33
N ARG A 16 11.59 8.07 18.29
CA ARG A 16 12.59 9.07 18.72
C ARG A 16 12.56 10.27 17.77
N LYS A 17 12.51 11.47 18.31
CA LYS A 17 12.43 12.72 17.56
C LYS A 17 13.59 12.88 16.57
N GLU A 18 14.78 12.41 16.94
CA GLU A 18 15.96 12.44 16.08
C GLU A 18 15.74 11.67 14.77
N VAL A 19 15.07 10.51 14.84
CA VAL A 19 14.74 9.70 13.66
C VAL A 19 13.79 10.48 12.74
N ILE A 20 12.76 11.13 13.31
CA ILE A 20 11.83 11.96 12.53
C ILE A 20 12.58 13.11 11.86
N ASN A 21 13.47 13.78 12.57
CA ASN A 21 14.24 14.89 12.01
C ASN A 21 15.14 14.45 10.85
N ILE A 22 15.77 13.28 10.95
CA ILE A 22 16.63 12.73 9.90
C ILE A 22 15.80 12.31 8.66
N ILE A 23 14.63 11.70 8.87
CA ILE A 23 13.75 11.22 7.77
C ILE A 23 13.05 12.39 7.07
N GLY A 24 12.81 13.51 7.76
CA GLY A 24 12.08 14.65 7.25
C GLY A 24 10.55 14.48 7.28
N GLY A 25 10.05 13.53 8.10
CA GLY A 25 8.61 13.29 8.27
C GLY A 25 7.96 12.54 7.10
N GLN A 26 6.62 12.56 7.10
CA GLN A 26 5.83 11.96 6.03
C GLN A 26 5.90 12.78 4.74
N ARG A 27 5.85 12.11 3.60
CA ARG A 27 5.81 12.75 2.28
C ARG A 27 4.46 13.44 2.07
N LYS A 28 4.48 14.76 1.90
CA LYS A 28 3.29 15.57 1.68
C LYS A 28 2.71 15.45 0.27
N ASP A 29 3.50 14.97 -0.68
CA ASP A 29 3.10 14.72 -2.07
C ASP A 29 2.34 13.40 -2.25
N LEU A 30 2.42 12.48 -1.28
CA LEU A 30 1.64 11.24 -1.27
C LEU A 30 0.29 11.48 -0.57
N ARG A 31 -0.80 11.15 -1.25
CA ARG A 31 -2.17 11.20 -0.69
C ARG A 31 -2.73 9.82 -0.36
N ILE A 32 -1.96 8.79 -0.63
CA ILE A 32 -2.27 7.40 -0.33
C ILE A 32 -0.98 6.66 -0.04
N THR A 33 -0.99 5.80 0.96
CA THR A 33 0.17 5.03 1.44
C THR A 33 1.35 5.88 1.94
N GLU A 34 1.12 7.15 2.28
CA GLU A 34 2.08 8.06 2.89
C GLU A 34 2.59 7.57 4.25
N ASP A 35 1.69 7.01 5.04
CA ASP A 35 1.98 6.37 6.32
C ASP A 35 2.84 5.12 6.15
N LEU A 36 2.53 4.28 5.20
CA LEU A 36 3.28 3.05 4.93
C LEU A 36 4.69 3.34 4.39
N GLU A 37 4.85 4.40 3.59
CA GLU A 37 6.17 4.87 3.16
C GLU A 37 6.98 5.37 4.35
N PHE A 38 6.36 6.17 5.22
CA PHE A 38 7.00 6.68 6.42
C PHE A 38 7.44 5.56 7.36
N TRP A 39 6.57 4.57 7.63
CA TRP A 39 6.92 3.42 8.47
C TRP A 39 8.03 2.57 7.85
N ALA A 40 8.03 2.39 6.54
CA ALA A 40 9.10 1.70 5.84
C ALA A 40 10.43 2.46 5.95
N MET A 41 10.41 3.79 5.89
CA MET A 41 11.60 4.61 6.14
C MET A 41 12.08 4.49 7.58
N VAL A 42 11.20 4.62 8.57
CA VAL A 42 11.53 4.48 10.00
C VAL A 42 12.20 3.13 10.26
N SER A 43 11.72 2.05 9.62
CA SER A 43 12.27 0.71 9.79
C SER A 43 13.73 0.56 9.32
N THR A 44 14.23 1.49 8.51
CA THR A 44 15.64 1.49 8.07
C THR A 44 16.59 2.14 9.08
N TYR A 45 16.09 2.72 10.17
CA TYR A 45 16.88 3.51 11.12
C TYR A 45 17.18 2.81 12.46
N GLY A 46 16.81 1.57 12.63
CA GLY A 46 17.14 0.86 13.85
C GLY A 46 16.22 -0.29 14.19
N GLN A 47 16.40 -0.78 15.41
CA GLN A 47 15.60 -1.89 15.92
C GLN A 47 14.27 -1.37 16.47
N TRP A 48 13.24 -2.20 16.36
CA TRP A 48 11.92 -1.95 16.92
C TRP A 48 11.78 -2.70 18.25
N GLY A 49 11.32 -1.98 19.27
CA GLY A 49 10.86 -2.58 20.51
C GLY A 49 9.36 -2.84 20.44
N PHE A 50 8.91 -3.87 21.11
CA PHE A 50 7.49 -4.19 21.28
C PHE A 50 7.14 -4.09 22.77
N ILE A 51 6.05 -3.37 23.09
CA ILE A 51 5.48 -3.30 24.44
C ILE A 51 4.30 -4.26 24.46
N PRO A 52 4.34 -5.38 25.23
CA PRO A 52 3.32 -6.41 25.19
C PRO A 52 2.05 -6.06 26.00
N GLU A 53 1.87 -4.80 26.30
CA GLU A 53 0.73 -4.28 27.06
C GLU A 53 -0.31 -3.65 26.12
N ILE A 54 -1.58 -3.73 26.47
CA ILE A 54 -2.66 -3.07 25.72
C ILE A 54 -2.71 -1.60 26.14
N LEU A 55 -2.00 -0.76 25.41
CA LEU A 55 -1.94 0.68 25.65
C LEU A 55 -2.87 1.50 24.74
N PHE A 56 -3.45 0.86 23.73
CA PHE A 56 -4.32 1.51 22.75
C PHE A 56 -5.47 0.59 22.36
N VAL A 57 -6.70 1.10 22.48
CA VAL A 57 -7.92 0.40 22.08
C VAL A 57 -8.64 1.29 21.06
N SER A 58 -8.99 0.72 19.91
CA SER A 58 -9.79 1.40 18.89
C SER A 58 -11.08 0.61 18.66
N ASP A 59 -12.20 1.30 18.58
CA ASP A 59 -13.49 0.73 18.19
C ASP A 59 -13.61 0.43 16.69
N GLY A 60 -12.57 0.79 15.92
CA GLY A 60 -12.54 0.63 14.46
C GLY A 60 -13.35 1.68 13.71
N GLY A 61 -14.19 2.45 14.40
CA GLY A 61 -15.08 3.45 13.80
C GLY A 61 -16.10 2.86 12.81
N ASP A 62 -17.25 3.47 12.69
CA ASP A 62 -18.24 3.12 11.66
C ASP A 62 -17.83 3.68 10.30
N VAL A 63 -17.44 2.79 9.38
CA VAL A 63 -17.20 3.16 7.99
C VAL A 63 -18.51 3.06 7.20
N THR A 64 -19.30 4.13 7.24
CA THR A 64 -20.45 4.26 6.33
C THR A 64 -19.96 4.59 4.92
N ARG A 65 -20.25 3.70 3.97
CA ARG A 65 -19.92 3.89 2.55
C ARG A 65 -20.96 4.78 1.89
N SER A 66 -20.93 6.06 2.21
CA SER A 66 -21.76 7.08 1.56
C SER A 66 -21.19 7.48 0.19
N GLN A 67 -22.00 8.14 -0.65
CA GLN A 67 -21.51 8.73 -1.89
C GLN A 67 -20.35 9.72 -1.64
N GLY A 68 -20.37 10.46 -0.54
CA GLY A 68 -19.29 11.35 -0.14
C GLY A 68 -18.00 10.59 0.19
N TRP A 69 -18.11 9.41 0.81
CA TRP A 69 -16.96 8.54 1.03
C TRP A 69 -16.35 8.06 -0.30
N LEU A 70 -17.19 7.61 -1.23
CA LEU A 70 -16.75 7.14 -2.54
C LEU A 70 -16.01 8.24 -3.32
N ASN A 71 -16.54 9.45 -3.34
CA ASN A 71 -15.90 10.60 -3.99
C ASN A 71 -14.51 10.89 -3.41
N LYS A 72 -14.36 10.87 -2.07
CA LYS A 72 -13.06 11.01 -1.41
C LYS A 72 -12.10 9.89 -1.79
N MET A 73 -12.58 8.66 -1.85
CA MET A 73 -11.76 7.51 -2.25
C MET A 73 -11.32 7.58 -3.71
N MET A 74 -12.17 8.05 -4.62
CA MET A 74 -11.82 8.26 -6.04
C MET A 74 -10.65 9.25 -6.18
N ILE A 75 -10.67 10.36 -5.44
CA ILE A 75 -9.57 11.33 -5.42
C ILE A 75 -8.28 10.65 -4.95
N ARG A 76 -8.35 9.88 -3.87
CA ARG A 76 -7.19 9.15 -3.33
C ARG A 76 -6.67 8.11 -4.33
N TRP A 77 -7.54 7.31 -4.95
CA TRP A 77 -7.13 6.32 -5.95
C TRP A 77 -6.47 6.96 -7.17
N ASN A 78 -6.99 8.09 -7.63
CA ASN A 78 -6.39 8.86 -8.72
C ASN A 78 -4.98 9.38 -8.39
N SER A 79 -4.69 9.63 -7.13
CA SER A 79 -3.38 10.12 -6.68
C SER A 79 -2.39 9.00 -6.32
N ALA A 80 -2.76 7.71 -6.51
CA ALA A 80 -1.86 6.60 -6.19
C ALA A 80 -0.56 6.67 -7.01
N PRO A 81 0.62 6.74 -6.36
CA PRO A 81 1.89 6.85 -7.06
C PRO A 81 2.23 5.57 -7.83
N SER A 82 3.25 5.62 -8.68
CA SER A 82 3.94 4.41 -9.12
C SER A 82 4.66 3.75 -7.95
N ILE A 83 4.94 2.45 -8.06
CA ILE A 83 5.72 1.74 -7.04
C ILE A 83 7.12 2.33 -6.92
N ALA A 84 7.73 2.67 -8.06
CA ALA A 84 9.05 3.29 -8.08
C ALA A 84 9.07 4.65 -7.37
N ASP A 85 8.04 5.47 -7.54
CA ASP A 85 7.94 6.75 -6.84
C ASP A 85 7.67 6.56 -5.34
N TRP A 86 6.83 5.58 -4.97
CA TRP A 86 6.58 5.27 -3.57
C TRP A 86 7.86 4.86 -2.83
N GLU A 87 8.67 3.98 -3.42
CA GLU A 87 9.85 3.42 -2.77
C GLU A 87 11.12 4.27 -2.91
N LYS A 88 11.09 5.41 -3.65
CA LYS A 88 12.29 6.16 -4.05
C LYS A 88 13.22 6.55 -2.90
N ARG A 89 12.67 6.92 -1.73
CA ARG A 89 13.48 7.24 -0.54
C ARG A 89 13.96 5.99 0.19
N ILE A 90 13.17 4.93 0.16
CA ILE A 90 13.44 3.69 0.90
C ILE A 90 14.63 2.95 0.27
N VAL A 91 14.63 2.81 -1.05
CA VAL A 91 15.66 2.04 -1.76
C VAL A 91 17.06 2.63 -1.64
N THR A 92 17.18 3.95 -1.42
CA THR A 92 18.49 4.59 -1.20
C THR A 92 19.15 4.17 0.12
N ARG A 93 18.38 3.57 1.03
CA ARG A 93 18.85 3.13 2.35
C ARG A 93 18.98 1.62 2.46
N LEU A 94 18.56 0.89 1.46
CA LEU A 94 18.62 -0.56 1.44
C LEU A 94 19.92 -1.03 0.75
N PRO A 95 20.43 -2.21 1.11
CA PRO A 95 21.55 -2.81 0.39
C PRO A 95 21.15 -3.13 -1.05
N ASN A 96 22.16 -3.30 -1.94
CA ASN A 96 21.94 -3.65 -3.35
C ASN A 96 21.08 -4.92 -3.49
N GLU A 97 21.30 -5.92 -2.63
CA GLU A 97 20.42 -7.07 -2.52
C GLU A 97 19.32 -6.75 -1.50
N LEU A 98 18.09 -6.66 -2.00
CA LEU A 98 16.95 -6.28 -1.20
C LEU A 98 16.57 -7.37 -0.19
N PRO A 99 16.42 -7.04 1.11
CA PRO A 99 16.03 -8.00 2.13
C PRO A 99 14.68 -8.67 1.83
N ALA A 100 14.56 -9.96 2.15
CA ALA A 100 13.32 -10.73 1.91
C ALA A 100 12.09 -10.10 2.61
N GLY A 101 12.27 -9.54 3.81
CA GLY A 101 11.22 -8.81 4.52
C GLY A 101 10.73 -7.58 3.75
N TYR A 102 11.65 -6.82 3.15
CA TYR A 102 11.31 -5.69 2.30
C TYR A 102 10.56 -6.13 1.04
N LEU A 103 11.02 -7.19 0.38
CA LEU A 103 10.34 -7.73 -0.82
C LEU A 103 8.90 -8.15 -0.52
N LYS A 104 8.65 -8.73 0.67
CA LYS A 104 7.30 -9.09 1.12
C LYS A 104 6.43 -7.83 1.37
N ALA A 105 6.96 -6.83 2.06
CA ALA A 105 6.26 -5.56 2.29
C ALA A 105 5.97 -4.84 0.97
N ARG A 106 6.98 -4.71 0.11
CA ARG A 106 6.87 -4.15 -1.25
C ARG A 106 5.79 -4.85 -2.07
N GLY A 107 5.72 -6.19 -2.01
CA GLY A 107 4.71 -6.96 -2.71
C GLY A 107 3.28 -6.59 -2.30
N ARG A 108 3.05 -6.39 -1.00
CA ARG A 108 1.75 -5.94 -0.48
C ARG A 108 1.42 -4.51 -0.96
N ILE A 109 2.37 -3.59 -0.85
CA ILE A 109 2.16 -2.20 -1.28
C ILE A 109 1.94 -2.13 -2.79
N SER A 110 2.76 -2.84 -3.57
CA SER A 110 2.63 -2.91 -5.03
C SER A 110 1.23 -3.38 -5.44
N ARG A 111 0.71 -4.41 -4.80
CA ARG A 111 -0.65 -4.91 -5.06
C ARG A 111 -1.70 -3.84 -4.75
N ASN A 112 -1.57 -3.12 -3.62
CA ASN A 112 -2.53 -2.10 -3.22
C ASN A 112 -2.49 -0.87 -4.14
N LEU A 113 -1.31 -0.38 -4.49
CA LEU A 113 -1.15 0.75 -5.41
C LEU A 113 -1.69 0.40 -6.80
N THR A 114 -1.34 -0.79 -7.33
CA THR A 114 -1.86 -1.27 -8.61
C THR A 114 -3.39 -1.39 -8.59
N TYR A 115 -3.97 -1.84 -7.47
CA TYR A 115 -5.42 -1.89 -7.30
C TYR A 115 -6.06 -0.50 -7.35
N CYS A 116 -5.50 0.47 -6.63
CA CYS A 116 -5.98 1.85 -6.66
C CYS A 116 -5.89 2.47 -8.06
N GLN A 117 -4.78 2.25 -8.76
CA GLN A 117 -4.57 2.71 -10.14
C GLN A 117 -5.60 2.07 -11.11
N LEU A 118 -5.94 0.80 -10.88
CA LEU A 118 -6.92 0.06 -11.67
C LEU A 118 -8.34 0.60 -11.45
N LEU A 119 -8.71 0.86 -10.18
CA LEU A 119 -10.00 1.47 -9.83
C LEU A 119 -10.16 2.88 -10.38
N SER A 120 -9.07 3.65 -10.44
CA SER A 120 -9.06 5.00 -11.01
C SER A 120 -8.99 5.04 -12.54
N GLY A 121 -8.98 3.88 -13.22
CA GLY A 121 -8.96 3.81 -14.68
C GLY A 121 -7.58 4.05 -15.32
N ARG A 122 -6.49 4.15 -14.53
CA ARG A 122 -5.13 4.28 -15.07
C ARG A 122 -4.59 2.93 -15.55
N LEU A 123 -5.23 2.39 -16.59
CA LEU A 123 -5.05 0.99 -17.03
C LEU A 123 -3.62 0.69 -17.50
N THR A 124 -3.01 1.60 -18.26
CA THR A 124 -1.65 1.41 -18.77
C THR A 124 -0.65 1.31 -17.62
N LEU A 125 -0.68 2.29 -16.70
CA LEU A 125 0.22 2.32 -15.54
C LEU A 125 0.01 1.07 -14.68
N SER A 126 -1.22 0.80 -14.27
CA SER A 126 -1.53 -0.35 -13.41
C SER A 126 -1.12 -1.69 -14.03
N ARG A 127 -1.25 -1.83 -15.36
CA ARG A 127 -0.82 -3.04 -16.05
C ARG A 127 0.70 -3.18 -16.09
N GLN A 128 1.42 -2.09 -16.37
CA GLN A 128 2.89 -2.07 -16.33
C GLN A 128 3.42 -2.43 -14.93
N GLU A 129 2.82 -1.87 -13.88
CA GLU A 129 3.14 -2.20 -12.49
C GLU A 129 2.87 -3.68 -12.19
N ALA A 130 1.72 -4.23 -12.63
CA ALA A 130 1.40 -5.63 -12.44
C ALA A 130 2.34 -6.57 -13.20
N LEU A 131 2.77 -6.22 -14.40
CA LEU A 131 3.75 -6.99 -15.17
C LEU A 131 5.10 -7.03 -14.45
N LYS A 132 5.57 -5.88 -13.93
CA LYS A 132 6.86 -5.73 -13.29
C LYS A 132 6.90 -6.36 -11.89
N TYR A 133 5.87 -6.12 -11.07
CA TYR A 133 5.87 -6.44 -9.65
C TYR A 133 4.91 -7.57 -9.26
N GLY A 134 4.07 -8.04 -10.17
CA GLY A 134 3.02 -9.01 -9.88
C GLY A 134 3.51 -10.32 -9.23
N ARG A 135 4.74 -10.75 -9.51
CA ARG A 135 5.35 -11.92 -8.85
C ARG A 135 5.49 -11.78 -7.33
N TYR A 136 5.53 -10.54 -6.84
CA TYR A 136 5.64 -10.21 -5.42
C TYR A 136 4.30 -9.88 -4.77
N PHE A 137 3.21 -9.83 -5.53
CA PHE A 137 1.89 -9.55 -4.98
C PHE A 137 1.49 -10.57 -3.93
N VAL A 138 0.76 -10.10 -2.91
CA VAL A 138 0.12 -10.99 -1.95
C VAL A 138 -0.80 -11.95 -2.70
N LYS A 139 -0.74 -13.23 -2.33
CA LYS A 139 -1.51 -14.31 -2.98
C LYS A 139 -2.98 -14.36 -2.51
N ASP A 140 -3.60 -13.18 -2.31
CA ASP A 140 -5.04 -13.09 -2.08
C ASP A 140 -5.82 -13.24 -3.40
N SER A 141 -7.14 -13.31 -3.32
CA SER A 141 -8.00 -13.50 -4.49
C SER A 141 -7.79 -12.39 -5.54
N ILE A 142 -7.62 -11.15 -5.11
CA ILE A 142 -7.41 -10.02 -6.04
C ILE A 142 -6.02 -10.07 -6.66
N GLY A 143 -4.97 -10.34 -5.88
CA GLY A 143 -3.62 -10.48 -6.39
C GLY A 143 -3.51 -11.63 -7.40
N LYS A 144 -4.22 -12.74 -7.17
CA LYS A 144 -4.31 -13.85 -8.13
C LYS A 144 -4.99 -13.41 -9.42
N LEU A 145 -6.16 -12.75 -9.35
CA LEU A 145 -6.88 -12.24 -10.52
C LEU A 145 -6.03 -11.24 -11.31
N MET A 146 -5.36 -10.31 -10.64
CA MET A 146 -4.46 -9.35 -11.29
C MET A 146 -3.31 -10.07 -12.01
N ASN A 147 -2.73 -11.09 -11.41
CA ASN A 147 -1.66 -11.87 -12.04
C ASN A 147 -2.14 -12.67 -13.25
N MET A 148 -3.35 -13.20 -13.23
CA MET A 148 -3.93 -13.94 -14.35
C MET A 148 -4.27 -13.02 -15.54
N THR A 149 -4.78 -11.82 -15.26
CA THR A 149 -5.34 -10.92 -16.28
C THR A 149 -4.35 -9.90 -16.85
N LYS A 150 -3.20 -9.68 -16.21
CA LYS A 150 -2.21 -8.65 -16.61
C LYS A 150 -1.61 -8.84 -18.00
N HIS A 151 -1.66 -10.06 -18.56
CA HIS A 151 -0.97 -10.39 -19.80
C HIS A 151 -1.64 -9.80 -21.03
N THR A 152 -2.97 -9.60 -21.02
CA THR A 152 -3.67 -8.98 -22.13
C THR A 152 -4.38 -7.67 -21.72
N PRO A 153 -4.38 -6.62 -22.57
CA PRO A 153 -5.08 -5.37 -22.27
C PRO A 153 -6.59 -5.56 -22.07
N ILE A 154 -7.20 -6.46 -22.81
CA ILE A 154 -8.65 -6.71 -22.77
C ILE A 154 -9.06 -7.30 -21.42
N THR A 155 -8.40 -8.39 -20.98
CA THR A 155 -8.70 -9.01 -19.69
C THR A 155 -8.40 -8.07 -18.52
N TRP A 156 -7.37 -7.22 -18.66
CA TRP A 156 -7.05 -6.21 -17.67
C TRP A 156 -8.15 -5.13 -17.56
N TRP A 157 -8.65 -4.67 -18.69
CA TRP A 157 -9.79 -3.76 -18.73
C TRP A 157 -11.05 -4.37 -18.14
N MET A 158 -11.37 -5.63 -18.48
CA MET A 158 -12.51 -6.35 -17.90
C MET A 158 -12.40 -6.47 -16.38
N LEU A 159 -11.21 -6.80 -15.87
CA LEU A 159 -10.96 -6.83 -14.44
C LEU A 159 -11.20 -5.45 -13.80
N ALA A 160 -10.74 -4.36 -14.43
CA ALA A 160 -10.96 -3.02 -13.93
C ALA A 160 -12.45 -2.71 -13.78
N LYS A 161 -13.24 -3.03 -14.81
CA LYS A 161 -14.70 -2.81 -14.81
C LYS A 161 -15.39 -3.64 -13.72
N LEU A 162 -15.01 -4.90 -13.57
CA LEU A 162 -15.55 -5.77 -12.52
C LEU A 162 -15.25 -5.22 -11.12
N LEU A 163 -14.01 -4.79 -10.87
CA LEU A 163 -13.61 -4.26 -9.57
C LEU A 163 -14.25 -2.90 -9.29
N GLN A 164 -14.35 -2.02 -10.28
CA GLN A 164 -15.10 -0.77 -10.17
C GLN A 164 -16.57 -1.05 -9.81
N TYR A 165 -17.24 -1.91 -10.55
CA TYR A 165 -18.62 -2.30 -10.26
C TYR A 165 -18.76 -2.79 -8.81
N ARG A 166 -17.89 -3.69 -8.38
CA ARG A 166 -17.90 -4.23 -7.01
C ARG A 166 -17.76 -3.13 -5.95
N GLU A 167 -16.82 -2.19 -6.12
CA GLU A 167 -16.60 -1.13 -5.14
C GLU A 167 -17.73 -0.10 -5.11
N TYR A 168 -18.36 0.18 -6.26
CA TYR A 168 -19.51 1.09 -6.33
C TYR A 168 -20.80 0.50 -5.75
N HIS A 169 -20.99 -0.83 -5.81
CA HIS A 169 -22.21 -1.50 -5.36
C HIS A 169 -22.03 -2.27 -4.03
N ARG A 170 -20.87 -2.19 -3.42
CA ARG A 170 -20.63 -2.81 -2.12
C ARG A 170 -21.30 -1.97 -1.03
N LYS A 171 -22.40 -2.52 -0.47
CA LYS A 171 -23.10 -1.97 0.71
C LYS A 171 -22.27 -2.16 1.98
#